data_32435bc2bcb0b39232aa22aaa0211ed8
#
_entry.id   32435bc2bcb0b39232aa22aaa0211ed8
#
_cell.length_a   1.000
_cell.length_b   1.000
_cell.length_c   1.000
_cell.angle_alpha   90.00
_cell.angle_beta   90.00
_cell.angle_gamma   90.00
#
_symmetry.space_group_name_H-M   'P 1'
#
loop_
_entity.id
_entity.type
_entity.pdbx_description
1 polymer ?
#
loop_
_entity_poly.entity_id
_entity_poly.type
_entity_poly.pdbx_seq_one_letter_code
_entity_poly.pdbx_strand_id
1 'polypeptide(L)'
;MAEMKIYALEVGIICTNCYLVLNEESRAMIIVDPGGSTDDIIEKIRELDGNPVAILLTHGHYDHILAVNGLREAYPKIEVYIGEKDAAMLKDDKLNCYCYGKKILVEPDHLVSEGTVLELAGLRCTVMHTPGHTAGSVCYYYEDQGVLFAGDTLFFRSYGRTDLPTGNDRDMVTSLTRLLTELPDDVTVLCGHNRSTTIGYEKKIKGFA
;
A
#
# COMPACT_ATOMS: atom_id res chain seq x y z
N MET A 1 -18.36 14.95 -4.35
CA MET A 1 -17.08 14.22 -4.13
C MET A 1 -17.03 13.09 -5.12
N ALA A 2 -15.86 12.80 -5.70
CA ALA A 2 -15.71 11.69 -6.63
C ALA A 2 -16.09 10.37 -5.94
N GLU A 3 -16.86 9.53 -6.60
CA GLU A 3 -17.24 8.21 -6.08
C GLU A 3 -16.05 7.25 -6.22
N MET A 4 -15.49 6.83 -5.07
CA MET A 4 -14.36 5.92 -5.00
C MET A 4 -14.85 4.47 -4.86
N LYS A 5 -14.45 3.59 -5.76
CA LYS A 5 -14.63 2.14 -5.61
C LYS A 5 -13.31 1.42 -5.47
N ILE A 6 -13.28 0.43 -4.59
CA ILE A 6 -12.08 -0.35 -4.28
C ILE A 6 -12.33 -1.81 -4.61
N TYR A 7 -11.43 -2.40 -5.39
CA TYR A 7 -11.42 -3.82 -5.72
C TYR A 7 -10.13 -4.42 -5.20
N ALA A 8 -10.24 -5.48 -4.40
CA ALA A 8 -9.09 -6.21 -3.86
C ALA A 8 -8.83 -7.46 -4.70
N LEU A 9 -7.57 -7.70 -5.03
CA LEU A 9 -7.07 -8.93 -5.66
C LEU A 9 -5.98 -9.51 -4.76
N GLU A 10 -6.09 -10.78 -4.41
CA GLU A 10 -4.96 -11.50 -3.82
C GLU A 10 -3.99 -11.89 -4.93
N VAL A 11 -2.74 -11.40 -4.84
CA VAL A 11 -1.74 -11.56 -5.90
C VAL A 11 -0.45 -12.18 -5.38
N GLY A 12 0.31 -12.79 -6.30
CA GLY A 12 1.60 -13.39 -5.96
C GLY A 12 1.49 -14.65 -5.10
N ILE A 13 2.66 -15.19 -4.72
CA ILE A 13 2.77 -16.49 -4.03
C ILE A 13 2.42 -16.46 -2.54
N ILE A 14 2.43 -15.28 -1.93
CA ILE A 14 2.11 -15.09 -0.51
C ILE A 14 0.83 -14.30 -0.28
N CYS A 15 -0.03 -14.21 -1.30
CA CYS A 15 -1.38 -13.65 -1.23
C CYS A 15 -1.40 -12.21 -0.71
N THR A 16 -0.59 -11.34 -1.31
CA THR A 16 -0.63 -9.90 -1.03
C THR A 16 -1.90 -9.29 -1.60
N ASN A 17 -2.54 -8.43 -0.84
CA ASN A 17 -3.70 -7.67 -1.31
C ASN A 17 -3.25 -6.50 -2.19
N CYS A 18 -3.44 -6.64 -3.49
CA CYS A 18 -3.37 -5.54 -4.44
C CYS A 18 -4.74 -4.85 -4.52
N TYR A 19 -4.77 -3.52 -4.36
CA TYR A 19 -6.03 -2.78 -4.44
C TYR A 19 -6.09 -1.92 -5.70
N LEU A 20 -7.19 -2.04 -6.45
CA LEU A 20 -7.52 -1.17 -7.56
C LEU A 20 -8.53 -0.13 -7.07
N VAL A 21 -8.11 1.13 -7.00
CA VAL A 21 -8.90 2.24 -6.50
C VAL A 21 -9.39 3.05 -7.69
N LEU A 22 -10.66 2.91 -8.01
CA LEU A 22 -11.30 3.48 -9.19
C LEU A 22 -12.11 4.73 -8.81
N ASN A 23 -11.86 5.83 -9.49
CA ASN A 23 -12.81 6.93 -9.56
C ASN A 23 -13.86 6.60 -10.63
N GLU A 24 -15.10 6.36 -10.22
CA GLU A 24 -16.16 5.91 -11.13
C GLU A 24 -16.53 6.95 -12.19
N GLU A 25 -16.40 8.22 -11.88
CA GLU A 25 -16.75 9.30 -12.79
C GLU A 25 -15.71 9.47 -13.91
N SER A 26 -14.43 9.55 -13.56
CA SER A 26 -13.34 9.79 -14.52
C SER A 26 -12.73 8.53 -15.10
N ARG A 27 -13.03 7.36 -14.50
CA ARG A 27 -12.40 6.07 -14.78
C ARG A 27 -10.89 6.02 -14.49
N ALA A 28 -10.31 7.11 -13.95
CA ALA A 28 -8.94 7.11 -13.50
C ALA A 28 -8.76 6.16 -12.31
N MET A 29 -7.63 5.45 -12.28
CA MET A 29 -7.40 4.37 -11.32
C MET A 29 -6.03 4.50 -10.66
N ILE A 30 -5.98 4.23 -9.35
CA ILE A 30 -4.76 4.07 -8.58
C ILE A 30 -4.62 2.59 -8.25
N ILE A 31 -3.40 2.06 -8.32
CA ILE A 31 -3.08 0.68 -7.93
C ILE A 31 -2.24 0.75 -6.66
N VAL A 32 -2.64 0.03 -5.60
CA VAL A 32 -1.87 -0.05 -4.36
C VAL A 32 -1.27 -1.45 -4.25
N ASP A 33 0.04 -1.52 -4.01
CA ASP A 33 0.83 -2.73 -3.77
C ASP A 33 0.62 -3.85 -4.81
N PRO A 34 0.98 -3.66 -6.09
CA PRO A 34 0.89 -4.69 -7.11
C PRO A 34 1.98 -5.76 -6.93
N GLY A 35 1.75 -6.69 -6.01
CA GLY A 35 2.74 -7.65 -5.49
C GLY A 35 3.02 -8.87 -6.37
N GLY A 36 2.36 -9.01 -7.51
CA GLY A 36 2.53 -10.13 -8.44
C GLY A 36 1.34 -10.28 -9.37
N SER A 37 1.23 -11.40 -10.09
CA SER A 37 0.08 -11.71 -10.97
C SER A 37 -0.25 -10.58 -11.95
N THR A 38 0.76 -10.04 -12.63
CA THR A 38 0.62 -8.87 -13.52
C THR A 38 -0.53 -9.00 -14.51
N ASP A 39 -0.67 -10.18 -15.14
CA ASP A 39 -1.71 -10.42 -16.16
C ASP A 39 -3.11 -10.38 -15.54
N ASP A 40 -3.30 -10.93 -14.34
CA ASP A 40 -4.58 -10.91 -13.62
C ASP A 40 -4.98 -9.47 -13.26
N ILE A 41 -4.00 -8.66 -12.82
CA ILE A 41 -4.23 -7.24 -12.54
C ILE A 41 -4.65 -6.50 -13.81
N ILE A 42 -3.94 -6.71 -14.94
CA ILE A 42 -4.26 -6.08 -16.22
C ILE A 42 -5.64 -6.51 -16.72
N GLU A 43 -5.98 -7.80 -16.61
CA GLU A 43 -7.31 -8.30 -16.97
C GLU A 43 -8.40 -7.61 -16.14
N LYS A 44 -8.19 -7.50 -14.82
CA LYS A 44 -9.14 -6.82 -13.94
C LYS A 44 -9.29 -5.33 -14.26
N ILE A 45 -8.21 -4.64 -14.57
CA ILE A 45 -8.25 -3.23 -15.01
C ILE A 45 -9.11 -3.08 -16.26
N ARG A 46 -8.96 -3.99 -17.24
CA ARG A 46 -9.75 -3.99 -18.48
C ARG A 46 -11.23 -4.29 -18.23
N GLU A 47 -11.54 -5.28 -17.38
CA GLU A 47 -12.92 -5.57 -16.97
C GLU A 47 -13.62 -4.36 -16.35
N LEU A 48 -12.87 -3.59 -15.57
CA LEU A 48 -13.35 -2.40 -14.90
C LEU A 48 -13.38 -1.17 -15.81
N ASP A 49 -12.90 -1.24 -17.04
CA ASP A 49 -12.70 -0.09 -17.94
C ASP A 49 -11.91 1.04 -17.23
N GLY A 50 -10.88 0.64 -16.46
CA GLY A 50 -10.05 1.54 -15.67
C GLY A 50 -8.88 2.12 -16.47
N ASN A 51 -8.51 3.36 -16.16
CA ASN A 51 -7.32 4.03 -16.69
C ASN A 51 -6.29 4.24 -15.58
N PRO A 52 -5.29 3.36 -15.41
CA PRO A 52 -4.29 3.48 -14.35
C PRO A 52 -3.41 4.72 -14.54
N VAL A 53 -3.31 5.54 -13.49
CA VAL A 53 -2.51 6.78 -13.48
C VAL A 53 -1.38 6.74 -12.47
N ALA A 54 -1.52 5.96 -11.39
CA ALA A 54 -0.52 5.87 -10.34
C ALA A 54 -0.46 4.48 -9.70
N ILE A 55 0.73 4.11 -9.24
CA ILE A 55 0.99 3.00 -8.32
C ILE A 55 1.46 3.61 -7.00
N LEU A 56 0.78 3.28 -5.90
CA LEU A 56 1.17 3.64 -4.54
C LEU A 56 1.75 2.40 -3.86
N LEU A 57 3.01 2.45 -3.47
CA LEU A 57 3.67 1.40 -2.71
C LEU A 57 3.67 1.77 -1.24
N THR A 58 3.12 0.90 -0.40
CA THR A 58 3.13 1.11 1.06
C THR A 58 4.52 0.90 1.64
N HIS A 59 5.29 -0.01 1.06
CA HIS A 59 6.69 -0.28 1.40
C HIS A 59 7.41 -1.05 0.27
N GLY A 60 8.69 -1.34 0.45
CA GLY A 60 9.53 -1.85 -0.61
C GLY A 60 9.77 -3.35 -0.63
N HIS A 61 9.03 -4.20 0.10
CA HIS A 61 9.19 -5.65 0.01
C HIS A 61 8.73 -6.21 -1.34
N TYR A 62 9.40 -7.30 -1.78
CA TYR A 62 9.23 -7.85 -3.13
C TYR A 62 7.78 -8.20 -3.47
N ASP A 63 7.06 -8.72 -2.52
CA ASP A 63 5.68 -9.18 -2.69
C ASP A 63 4.65 -8.04 -2.80
N HIS A 64 5.08 -6.79 -2.64
CA HIS A 64 4.30 -5.58 -2.92
C HIS A 64 4.68 -4.88 -4.23
N ILE A 65 5.78 -5.30 -4.89
CA ILE A 65 6.36 -4.57 -6.03
C ILE A 65 6.55 -5.41 -7.30
N LEU A 66 6.35 -6.73 -7.26
CA LEU A 66 6.71 -7.64 -8.37
C LEU A 66 6.02 -7.31 -9.70
N ALA A 67 4.79 -6.79 -9.70
CA ALA A 67 4.07 -6.47 -10.93
C ALA A 67 4.33 -5.05 -11.45
N VAL A 68 5.05 -4.19 -10.71
CA VAL A 68 5.25 -2.78 -11.08
C VAL A 68 5.80 -2.62 -12.50
N ASN A 69 6.87 -3.33 -12.84
CA ASN A 69 7.49 -3.20 -14.16
C ASN A 69 6.57 -3.68 -15.29
N GLY A 70 5.87 -4.80 -15.10
CA GLY A 70 4.90 -5.28 -16.10
C GLY A 70 3.70 -4.33 -16.28
N LEU A 71 3.25 -3.69 -15.20
CA LEU A 71 2.23 -2.65 -15.30
C LEU A 71 2.73 -1.41 -16.02
N ARG A 72 4.00 -1.02 -15.83
CA ARG A 72 4.63 0.07 -16.60
C ARG A 72 4.76 -0.24 -18.09
N GLU A 73 5.04 -1.49 -18.44
CA GLU A 73 5.06 -1.92 -19.85
C GLU A 73 3.67 -1.81 -20.48
N ALA A 74 2.62 -2.21 -19.76
CA ALA A 74 1.23 -2.13 -20.23
C ALA A 74 0.67 -0.70 -20.22
N TYR A 75 1.08 0.11 -19.24
CA TYR A 75 0.61 1.48 -19.02
C TYR A 75 1.81 2.45 -18.85
N PRO A 76 2.47 2.87 -19.94
CA PRO A 76 3.75 3.62 -19.88
C PRO A 76 3.70 4.99 -19.23
N LYS A 77 2.51 5.51 -18.92
CA LYS A 77 2.31 6.80 -18.26
C LYS A 77 2.02 6.68 -16.77
N ILE A 78 2.01 5.44 -16.25
CA ILE A 78 1.73 5.22 -14.83
C ILE A 78 2.93 5.66 -13.98
N GLU A 79 2.67 6.46 -12.96
CA GLU A 79 3.71 6.98 -12.05
C GLU A 79 3.75 6.17 -10.75
N VAL A 80 4.95 5.92 -10.22
CA VAL A 80 5.19 5.09 -9.02
C VAL A 80 5.63 5.95 -7.85
N TYR A 81 4.92 5.81 -6.74
CA TYR A 81 5.14 6.51 -5.48
C TYR A 81 5.56 5.54 -4.39
N ILE A 82 6.55 5.91 -3.57
CA ILE A 82 7.01 5.13 -2.41
C ILE A 82 7.51 6.05 -1.30
N GLY A 83 7.45 5.56 -0.05
CA GLY A 83 8.09 6.23 1.09
C GLY A 83 9.59 6.43 0.84
N GLU A 84 10.09 7.65 1.04
CA GLU A 84 11.48 8.05 0.71
C GLU A 84 12.54 7.11 1.28
N LYS A 85 12.32 6.58 2.51
CA LYS A 85 13.27 5.71 3.20
C LYS A 85 13.31 4.29 2.65
N ASP A 86 12.29 3.87 1.90
CA ASP A 86 12.21 2.56 1.26
C ASP A 86 12.64 2.58 -0.21
N ALA A 87 12.97 3.74 -0.78
CA ALA A 87 13.41 3.84 -2.17
C ALA A 87 14.60 2.93 -2.51
N ALA A 88 15.52 2.73 -1.56
CA ALA A 88 16.66 1.83 -1.74
C ALA A 88 16.25 0.35 -1.84
N MET A 89 15.16 -0.06 -1.21
CA MET A 89 14.65 -1.43 -1.24
C MET A 89 14.23 -1.85 -2.65
N LEU A 90 13.73 -0.91 -3.45
CA LEU A 90 13.32 -1.17 -4.83
C LEU A 90 14.46 -1.62 -5.76
N LYS A 91 15.71 -1.50 -5.30
CA LYS A 91 16.94 -1.79 -6.07
C LYS A 91 17.85 -2.81 -5.40
N ASP A 92 17.50 -3.28 -4.22
CA ASP A 92 18.34 -4.19 -3.42
C ASP A 92 17.55 -5.40 -2.92
N ASP A 93 17.79 -6.57 -3.53
CA ASP A 93 17.11 -7.82 -3.22
C ASP A 93 17.33 -8.31 -1.78
N LYS A 94 18.40 -7.86 -1.11
CA LYS A 94 18.61 -8.17 0.31
C LYS A 94 17.68 -7.35 1.19
N LEU A 95 17.43 -6.10 0.80
CA LEU A 95 16.52 -5.22 1.54
C LEU A 95 15.05 -5.56 1.27
N ASN A 96 14.69 -5.84 0.01
CA ASN A 96 13.32 -6.19 -0.36
C ASN A 96 12.97 -7.67 -0.14
N CYS A 97 13.91 -8.46 0.38
CA CYS A 97 13.75 -9.89 0.68
C CYS A 97 13.48 -10.79 -0.54
N TYR A 98 13.81 -10.38 -1.76
CA TYR A 98 13.62 -11.21 -2.95
C TYR A 98 14.74 -12.24 -3.11
N CYS A 99 14.35 -13.52 -3.28
CA CYS A 99 15.32 -14.63 -3.42
C CYS A 99 15.00 -15.60 -4.58
N TYR A 100 14.07 -15.24 -5.49
CA TYR A 100 13.50 -16.17 -6.46
C TYR A 100 13.96 -15.97 -7.91
N GLY A 101 15.06 -15.33 -8.19
CA GLY A 101 15.50 -15.23 -9.59
C GLY A 101 16.29 -13.98 -9.97
N LYS A 102 15.92 -13.35 -11.08
CA LYS A 102 16.59 -12.12 -11.52
C LYS A 102 16.25 -10.97 -10.59
N LYS A 103 17.25 -10.15 -10.29
CA LYS A 103 17.12 -8.95 -9.47
C LYS A 103 15.93 -8.10 -9.89
N ILE A 104 15.13 -7.69 -8.90
CA ILE A 104 14.07 -6.71 -9.10
C ILE A 104 14.70 -5.32 -9.09
N LEU A 105 14.40 -4.54 -10.10
CA LEU A 105 14.80 -3.14 -10.20
C LEU A 105 13.57 -2.32 -10.55
N VAL A 106 13.05 -1.58 -9.59
CA VAL A 106 11.96 -0.64 -9.79
C VAL A 106 12.48 0.77 -9.58
N GLU A 107 12.22 1.66 -10.52
CA GLU A 107 12.51 3.08 -10.40
C GLU A 107 11.24 3.81 -9.95
N PRO A 108 11.21 4.44 -8.77
CA PRO A 108 10.09 5.28 -8.38
C PRO A 108 10.15 6.63 -9.12
N ASP A 109 9.00 7.19 -9.45
CA ASP A 109 8.92 8.53 -10.02
C ASP A 109 8.84 9.58 -8.91
N HIS A 110 8.21 9.23 -7.78
CA HIS A 110 7.99 10.14 -6.67
C HIS A 110 8.32 9.49 -5.33
N LEU A 111 8.99 10.26 -4.49
CA LEU A 111 9.25 9.92 -3.09
C LEU A 111 8.27 10.70 -2.20
N VAL A 112 7.63 10.00 -1.28
CA VAL A 112 6.68 10.60 -0.34
C VAL A 112 7.15 10.48 1.09
N SER A 113 6.71 11.39 1.93
CA SER A 113 7.05 11.44 3.35
C SER A 113 5.82 11.80 4.20
N GLU A 114 6.00 11.85 5.50
CA GLU A 114 4.96 12.22 6.45
C GLU A 114 4.24 13.51 6.04
N GLY A 115 2.90 13.46 6.05
CA GLY A 115 2.05 14.61 5.77
C GLY A 115 1.96 15.01 4.30
N THR A 116 2.64 14.30 3.38
CA THR A 116 2.46 14.53 1.93
C THR A 116 1.01 14.34 1.56
N VAL A 117 0.42 15.31 0.88
CA VAL A 117 -0.94 15.20 0.34
C VAL A 117 -0.84 14.88 -1.15
N LEU A 118 -1.47 13.80 -1.57
CA LEU A 118 -1.55 13.37 -2.96
C LEU A 118 -2.97 13.63 -3.49
N GLU A 119 -3.04 14.23 -4.68
CA GLU A 119 -4.28 14.39 -5.44
C GLU A 119 -4.14 13.61 -6.76
N LEU A 120 -4.58 12.36 -6.77
CA LEU A 120 -4.42 11.42 -7.86
C LEU A 120 -5.78 10.84 -8.27
N ALA A 121 -6.01 10.63 -9.54
CA ALA A 121 -7.28 10.13 -10.06
C ALA A 121 -8.52 10.93 -9.59
N GLY A 122 -8.37 12.22 -9.22
CA GLY A 122 -9.44 13.03 -8.62
C GLY A 122 -9.79 12.64 -7.18
N LEU A 123 -8.94 11.85 -6.53
CA LEU A 123 -9.05 11.43 -5.12
C LEU A 123 -7.91 12.05 -4.33
N ARG A 124 -8.18 12.40 -3.07
CA ARG A 124 -7.21 13.01 -2.16
C ARG A 124 -6.88 12.09 -1.00
N CYS A 125 -5.58 11.85 -0.77
CA CYS A 125 -5.11 11.14 0.41
C CYS A 125 -3.94 11.86 1.08
N THR A 126 -3.76 11.57 2.37
CA THR A 126 -2.59 12.00 3.15
C THR A 126 -1.70 10.81 3.43
N VAL A 127 -0.40 10.96 3.23
CA VAL A 127 0.61 9.96 3.55
C VAL A 127 0.91 10.03 5.04
N MET A 128 0.80 8.91 5.72
CA MET A 128 1.19 8.72 7.12
C MET A 128 2.42 7.82 7.17
N HIS A 129 3.57 8.32 7.61
CA HIS A 129 4.76 7.50 7.81
C HIS A 129 4.57 6.59 9.03
N THR A 130 4.65 5.30 8.80
CA THR A 130 4.39 4.26 9.82
C THR A 130 5.54 3.25 9.86
N PRO A 131 6.74 3.66 10.28
CA PRO A 131 7.91 2.78 10.33
C PRO A 131 7.70 1.63 11.33
N GLY A 132 8.39 0.53 11.08
CA GLY A 132 8.40 -0.63 11.97
C GLY A 132 8.48 -1.94 11.23
N HIS A 133 7.65 -2.19 10.23
CA HIS A 133 7.81 -3.31 9.30
C HIS A 133 9.00 -3.07 8.38
N THR A 134 9.07 -1.88 7.80
CA THR A 134 10.27 -1.31 7.18
C THR A 134 10.51 0.10 7.72
N ALA A 135 11.69 0.67 7.50
CA ALA A 135 11.99 2.05 7.91
C ALA A 135 11.20 3.10 7.12
N GLY A 136 10.75 2.77 5.92
CA GLY A 136 10.03 3.68 5.02
C GLY A 136 8.56 3.32 4.80
N SER A 137 8.01 2.37 5.57
CA SER A 137 6.59 2.02 5.51
C SER A 137 5.70 3.26 5.65
N VAL A 138 4.71 3.36 4.78
CA VAL A 138 3.69 4.41 4.81
C VAL A 138 2.29 3.83 4.70
N CYS A 139 1.33 4.52 5.30
CA CYS A 139 -0.08 4.30 5.05
C CYS A 139 -0.62 5.44 4.18
N TYR A 140 -1.61 5.15 3.32
CA TYR A 140 -2.33 6.16 2.53
C TYR A 140 -3.73 6.33 3.10
N TYR A 141 -3.99 7.48 3.71
CA TYR A 141 -5.26 7.78 4.38
C TYR A 141 -6.16 8.65 3.50
N TYR A 142 -7.27 8.09 3.06
CA TYR A 142 -8.34 8.75 2.34
C TYR A 142 -9.41 9.19 3.34
N GLU A 143 -9.20 10.35 3.98
CA GLU A 143 -10.03 10.86 5.07
C GLU A 143 -11.50 10.99 4.66
N ASP A 144 -11.77 11.62 3.51
CA ASP A 144 -13.13 11.84 2.99
C ASP A 144 -13.91 10.53 2.73
N GLN A 145 -13.20 9.42 2.59
CA GLN A 145 -13.76 8.09 2.32
C GLN A 145 -13.72 7.17 3.55
N GLY A 146 -13.07 7.59 4.65
CA GLY A 146 -12.87 6.77 5.83
C GLY A 146 -12.05 5.49 5.55
N VAL A 147 -11.03 5.56 4.69
CA VAL A 147 -10.24 4.39 4.27
C VAL A 147 -8.75 4.62 4.49
N LEU A 148 -8.09 3.62 5.05
CA LEU A 148 -6.64 3.56 5.24
C LEU A 148 -6.06 2.34 4.53
N PHE A 149 -5.19 2.54 3.54
CA PHE A 149 -4.33 1.47 3.01
C PHE A 149 -3.11 1.37 3.94
N ALA A 150 -3.06 0.31 4.72
CA ALA A 150 -2.08 0.18 5.81
C ALA A 150 -0.85 -0.66 5.46
N GLY A 151 -0.83 -1.30 4.28
CA GLY A 151 0.22 -2.25 3.94
C GLY A 151 0.43 -3.25 5.08
N ASP A 152 1.68 -3.43 5.46
CA ASP A 152 2.09 -4.35 6.52
C ASP A 152 2.31 -3.64 7.88
N THR A 153 1.65 -2.51 8.09
CA THR A 153 1.67 -1.85 9.41
C THR A 153 0.63 -2.46 10.34
N LEU A 154 -0.64 -2.47 9.94
CA LEU A 154 -1.75 -2.94 10.78
C LEU A 154 -2.55 -4.01 10.05
N PHE A 155 -2.71 -5.19 10.69
CA PHE A 155 -3.51 -6.30 10.23
C PHE A 155 -4.70 -6.57 11.16
N PHE A 156 -5.66 -7.34 10.66
CA PHE A 156 -6.74 -7.86 11.49
C PHE A 156 -6.16 -8.68 12.65
N ARG A 157 -6.31 -8.17 13.87
CA ARG A 157 -5.79 -8.73 15.15
C ARG A 157 -4.28 -8.93 15.21
N SER A 158 -3.52 -8.30 14.31
CA SER A 158 -2.08 -8.49 14.21
C SER A 158 -1.42 -7.21 13.68
N TYR A 159 -0.15 -7.32 13.33
CA TYR A 159 0.66 -6.29 12.68
C TYR A 159 1.80 -6.96 11.91
N GLY A 160 2.45 -6.22 11.03
CA GLY A 160 3.58 -6.71 10.25
C GLY A 160 4.78 -7.09 11.12
N ARG A 161 5.51 -8.11 10.70
CA ARG A 161 6.76 -8.53 11.37
C ARG A 161 7.81 -7.42 11.29
N THR A 162 8.73 -7.42 12.23
CA THR A 162 9.74 -6.36 12.43
C THR A 162 11.18 -6.88 12.42
N ASP A 163 11.36 -8.17 12.15
CA ASP A 163 12.63 -8.89 12.18
C ASP A 163 13.32 -9.00 10.81
N LEU A 164 12.75 -8.39 9.76
CA LEU A 164 13.34 -8.28 8.43
C LEU A 164 14.27 -7.06 8.32
N PRO A 165 15.10 -6.96 7.26
CA PRO A 165 15.94 -5.79 7.04
C PRO A 165 15.16 -4.49 7.15
N THR A 166 15.71 -3.52 7.87
CA THR A 166 15.11 -2.20 8.21
C THR A 166 13.94 -2.23 9.20
N GLY A 167 13.48 -3.41 9.64
CA GLY A 167 12.41 -3.54 10.63
C GLY A 167 12.83 -3.10 12.05
N ASN A 168 11.85 -2.65 12.86
CA ASN A 168 12.08 -2.18 14.22
C ASN A 168 10.81 -2.29 15.07
N ASP A 169 10.88 -3.07 16.16
CA ASP A 169 9.74 -3.28 17.09
C ASP A 169 9.25 -1.99 17.74
N ARG A 170 10.17 -1.12 18.15
CA ARG A 170 9.82 0.12 18.85
C ARG A 170 9.09 1.08 17.93
N ASP A 171 9.54 1.20 16.69
CA ASP A 171 8.90 2.04 15.70
C ASP A 171 7.52 1.49 15.35
N MET A 172 7.36 0.16 15.23
CA MET A 172 6.06 -0.49 15.01
C MET A 172 5.07 -0.16 16.14
N VAL A 173 5.48 -0.28 17.39
CA VAL A 173 4.62 0.07 18.53
C VAL A 173 4.20 1.55 18.45
N THR A 174 5.12 2.44 18.11
CA THR A 174 4.83 3.88 17.97
C THR A 174 3.84 4.13 16.82
N SER A 175 4.05 3.50 15.68
CA SER A 175 3.17 3.61 14.50
C SER A 175 1.77 3.09 14.79
N LEU A 176 1.65 1.92 15.41
CA LEU A 176 0.36 1.35 15.81
C LEU A 176 -0.38 2.22 16.83
N THR A 177 0.33 2.71 17.86
CA THR A 177 -0.24 3.61 18.85
C THR A 177 -0.81 4.86 18.19
N ARG A 178 -0.05 5.45 17.27
CA ARG A 178 -0.47 6.63 16.52
C ARG A 178 -1.74 6.36 15.71
N LEU A 179 -1.75 5.32 14.87
CA LEU A 179 -2.92 4.97 14.06
C LEU A 179 -4.17 4.76 14.91
N LEU A 180 -4.02 4.03 16.02
CA LEU A 180 -5.13 3.69 16.92
C LEU A 180 -5.60 4.86 17.78
N THR A 181 -4.81 5.91 17.98
CA THR A 181 -5.21 7.07 18.79
C THR A 181 -5.65 8.28 17.95
N GLU A 182 -5.08 8.46 16.77
CA GLU A 182 -5.36 9.64 15.93
C GLU A 182 -6.52 9.42 14.96
N LEU A 183 -6.75 8.17 14.47
CA LEU A 183 -7.78 7.92 13.47
C LEU A 183 -9.15 7.60 14.09
N PRO A 184 -10.25 8.03 13.43
CA PRO A 184 -11.62 7.68 13.81
C PRO A 184 -11.87 6.17 13.81
N ASP A 185 -12.77 5.72 14.67
CA ASP A 185 -13.08 4.30 14.88
C ASP A 185 -13.70 3.61 13.66
N ASP A 186 -14.43 4.35 12.84
CA ASP A 186 -15.12 3.89 11.62
C ASP A 186 -14.22 3.78 10.40
N VAL A 187 -12.95 4.23 10.48
CA VAL A 187 -11.99 4.09 9.39
C VAL A 187 -11.77 2.61 9.07
N THR A 188 -12.04 2.24 7.82
CA THR A 188 -11.75 0.92 7.28
C THR A 188 -10.26 0.79 6.98
N VAL A 189 -9.63 -0.25 7.52
CA VAL A 189 -8.21 -0.56 7.31
C VAL A 189 -8.08 -1.66 6.28
N LEU A 190 -7.46 -1.35 5.15
CA LEU A 190 -7.14 -2.27 4.07
C LEU A 190 -5.67 -2.71 4.24
N CYS A 191 -5.52 -3.97 4.66
CA CYS A 191 -4.25 -4.56 5.04
C CYS A 191 -3.48 -5.08 3.82
N GLY A 192 -2.14 -5.15 3.89
CA GLY A 192 -1.31 -5.77 2.86
C GLY A 192 -1.59 -7.27 2.70
N HIS A 193 -1.97 -7.95 3.77
CA HIS A 193 -2.33 -9.37 3.76
C HIS A 193 -3.61 -9.64 4.56
N ASN A 194 -4.25 -10.78 4.26
CA ASN A 194 -5.46 -11.25 4.92
C ASN A 194 -6.64 -10.27 4.73
N ARG A 195 -7.62 -10.34 5.65
CA ARG A 195 -8.83 -9.53 5.56
C ARG A 195 -8.66 -8.12 6.13
N SER A 196 -9.51 -7.22 5.69
CA SER A 196 -9.65 -5.87 6.23
C SER A 196 -10.15 -5.87 7.69
N THR A 197 -9.96 -4.74 8.37
CA THR A 197 -10.43 -4.46 9.73
C THR A 197 -10.91 -3.02 9.84
N THR A 198 -11.18 -2.53 11.05
CA THR A 198 -11.43 -1.11 11.33
C THR A 198 -10.58 -0.64 12.50
N ILE A 199 -10.32 0.65 12.55
CA ILE A 199 -9.57 1.25 13.66
C ILE A 199 -10.24 0.95 15.00
N GLY A 200 -11.55 1.13 15.11
CA GLY A 200 -12.28 0.88 16.35
C GLY A 200 -12.26 -0.59 16.81
N TYR A 201 -12.30 -1.54 15.85
CA TYR A 201 -12.15 -2.94 16.18
C TYR A 201 -10.76 -3.25 16.76
N GLU A 202 -9.69 -2.74 16.13
CA GLU A 202 -8.32 -2.97 16.57
C GLU A 202 -7.99 -2.24 17.89
N LYS A 203 -8.54 -1.04 18.12
CA LYS A 203 -8.48 -0.36 19.42
C LYS A 203 -8.98 -1.26 20.53
N LYS A 204 -10.18 -1.81 20.36
CA LYS A 204 -10.81 -2.67 21.37
C LYS A 204 -10.01 -3.94 21.66
N ILE A 205 -9.49 -4.59 20.60
CA ILE A 205 -8.73 -5.85 20.74
C ILE A 205 -7.35 -5.61 21.37
N LYS A 206 -6.71 -4.49 21.06
CA LYS A 206 -5.35 -4.16 21.53
C LYS A 206 -5.33 -3.36 22.85
N GLY A 207 -6.50 -3.12 23.45
CA GLY A 207 -6.60 -2.47 24.77
C GLY A 207 -6.40 -0.95 24.76
N PHE A 208 -6.69 -0.28 23.64
CA PHE A 208 -6.70 1.18 23.50
C PHE A 208 -8.09 1.83 23.74
N ALA A 209 -9.10 1.02 24.07
CA ALA A 209 -10.47 1.49 24.32
C ALA A 209 -10.72 1.79 25.79
#